data_b37b8c5a90211e2a12b4e1f745176418
#
_entry.id   b37b8c5a90211e2a12b4e1f745176418
#
_cell.length_a   1.000
_cell.length_b   1.000
_cell.length_c   1.000
_cell.angle_alpha   90.00
_cell.angle_beta   90.00
_cell.angle_gamma   90.00
#
_symmetry.space_group_name_H-M   'P 1'
#
loop_
_entity.id
_entity.type
_entity.pdbx_description
1 polymer ?
#
loop_
_entity_poly.entity_id
_entity_poly.type
_entity_poly.pdbx_seq_one_letter_code
_entity_poly.pdbx_strand_id
1 'polypeptide(L)'
;MSTWIVVIVVVVVLAGVGLWYLSAFNAFVRLRNLVAESWKQVDVELQRRHDLVPNLVAAVRQAASFEQGVLESVTRARADAQRLTARDGADVVAVAAAEESLSTSLTRMEALAEQYPQVKAVRGYDALRSELADTEDRIAAARRLY
;
A
#
# COMPACT_ATOMS: atom_id res chain seq x y z
N MET A 1 11.73 63.78 3.77
CA MET A 1 10.53 62.98 4.14
C MET A 1 10.31 61.84 3.17
N SER A 2 10.47 62.00 1.86
CA SER A 2 10.21 60.96 0.85
C SER A 2 11.14 59.72 0.96
N THR A 3 12.43 59.89 1.29
CA THR A 3 13.41 58.78 1.34
C THR A 3 13.09 57.75 2.43
N TRP A 4 12.66 58.19 3.61
CA TRP A 4 12.28 57.31 4.70
C TRP A 4 11.02 56.48 4.38
N ILE A 5 10.08 57.03 3.67
CA ILE A 5 8.88 56.34 3.22
C ILE A 5 9.26 55.23 2.26
N VAL A 6 10.16 55.47 1.30
CA VAL A 6 10.66 54.47 0.37
C VAL A 6 11.37 53.33 1.09
N VAL A 7 12.22 53.67 2.06
CA VAL A 7 12.92 52.62 2.87
C VAL A 7 11.92 51.75 3.64
N ILE A 8 10.92 52.36 4.27
CA ILE A 8 9.89 51.58 5.01
C ILE A 8 9.11 50.67 4.06
N VAL A 9 8.69 51.15 2.89
CA VAL A 9 8.00 50.33 1.91
C VAL A 9 8.83 49.17 1.43
N VAL A 10 10.12 49.37 1.16
CA VAL A 10 11.03 48.31 0.73
C VAL A 10 11.18 47.25 1.85
N VAL A 11 11.35 47.66 3.11
CA VAL A 11 11.46 46.73 4.25
C VAL A 11 10.18 45.94 4.42
N VAL A 12 9.00 46.55 4.32
CA VAL A 12 7.70 45.85 4.42
C VAL A 12 7.53 44.83 3.30
N VAL A 13 7.89 45.22 2.05
CA VAL A 13 7.84 44.27 0.92
C VAL A 13 8.77 43.10 1.10
N LEU A 14 10.02 43.34 1.51
CA LEU A 14 11.00 42.28 1.77
C LEU A 14 10.54 41.36 2.92
N ALA A 15 9.99 41.92 3.98
CA ALA A 15 9.42 41.14 5.07
C ALA A 15 8.22 40.28 4.60
N GLY A 16 7.34 40.86 3.79
CA GLY A 16 6.19 40.14 3.21
C GLY A 16 6.62 38.96 2.30
N VAL A 17 7.61 39.20 1.45
CA VAL A 17 8.20 38.17 0.58
C VAL A 17 8.87 37.08 1.43
N GLY A 18 9.61 37.47 2.47
CA GLY A 18 10.26 36.52 3.38
C GLY A 18 9.24 35.61 4.12
N LEU A 19 8.19 36.20 4.66
CA LEU A 19 7.12 35.44 5.33
C LEU A 19 6.37 34.52 4.36
N TRP A 20 6.10 34.99 3.17
CA TRP A 20 5.48 34.16 2.12
C TRP A 20 6.38 32.97 1.74
N TYR A 21 7.68 33.20 1.54
CA TYR A 21 8.65 32.16 1.24
C TYR A 21 8.75 31.11 2.34
N LEU A 22 8.84 31.53 3.61
CA LEU A 22 8.85 30.64 4.76
C LEU A 22 7.57 29.80 4.86
N SER A 23 6.42 30.40 4.62
CA SER A 23 5.13 29.71 4.60
C SER A 23 5.06 28.65 3.49
N ALA A 24 5.48 29.02 2.27
CA ALA A 24 5.52 28.10 1.14
C ALA A 24 6.51 26.94 1.38
N PHE A 25 7.68 27.23 1.93
CA PHE A 25 8.68 26.22 2.27
C PHE A 25 8.16 25.24 3.33
N ASN A 26 7.55 25.74 4.40
CA ASN A 26 6.96 24.91 5.44
C ASN A 26 5.82 24.03 4.91
N ALA A 27 4.98 24.55 4.01
CA ALA A 27 3.94 23.78 3.34
C ALA A 27 4.53 22.64 2.50
N PHE A 28 5.60 22.92 1.75
CA PHE A 28 6.29 21.93 0.94
C PHE A 28 6.92 20.81 1.78
N VAL A 29 7.60 21.16 2.87
CA VAL A 29 8.18 20.18 3.81
C VAL A 29 7.10 19.31 4.41
N ARG A 30 5.98 19.89 4.82
CA ARG A 30 4.84 19.15 5.36
C ARG A 30 4.26 18.16 4.35
N LEU A 31 4.06 18.57 3.10
CA LEU A 31 3.56 17.70 2.03
C LEU A 31 4.54 16.56 1.74
N ARG A 32 5.84 16.84 1.68
CA ARG A 32 6.87 15.82 1.50
C ARG A 32 6.85 14.78 2.62
N ASN A 33 6.71 15.22 3.88
CA ASN A 33 6.63 14.31 5.01
C ASN A 33 5.35 13.47 4.97
N LEU A 34 4.22 14.06 4.58
CA LEU A 34 2.96 13.34 4.42
C LEU A 34 3.06 12.23 3.38
N VAL A 35 3.67 12.52 2.22
CA VAL A 35 3.94 11.52 1.18
C VAL A 35 4.81 10.38 1.72
N ALA A 36 5.92 10.72 2.41
CA ALA A 36 6.81 9.72 2.97
C ALA A 36 6.12 8.83 4.04
N GLU A 37 5.25 9.41 4.84
CA GLU A 37 4.46 8.66 5.84
C GLU A 37 3.41 7.77 5.17
N SER A 38 2.73 8.25 4.13
CA SER A 38 1.77 7.45 3.36
C SER A 38 2.43 6.22 2.72
N TRP A 39 3.66 6.35 2.21
CA TRP A 39 4.43 5.22 1.71
C TRP A 39 4.74 4.18 2.77
N LYS A 40 5.15 4.61 3.97
CA LYS A 40 5.38 3.68 5.08
C LYS A 40 4.12 2.91 5.47
N GLN A 41 2.95 3.54 5.40
CA GLN A 41 1.68 2.87 5.65
C GLN A 41 1.39 1.82 4.57
N VAL A 42 1.64 2.12 3.29
CA VAL A 42 1.51 1.14 2.21
C VAL A 42 2.43 -0.06 2.46
N ASP A 43 3.70 0.17 2.78
CA ASP A 43 4.67 -0.91 3.05
C ASP A 43 4.21 -1.83 4.21
N VAL A 44 3.68 -1.26 5.28
CA VAL A 44 3.14 -2.02 6.42
C VAL A 44 1.97 -2.90 6.00
N GLU A 45 1.03 -2.37 5.22
CA GLU A 45 -0.13 -3.14 4.77
C GLU A 45 0.24 -4.19 3.71
N LEU A 46 1.22 -3.92 2.84
CA LEU A 46 1.77 -4.91 1.92
C LEU A 46 2.44 -6.06 2.69
N GLN A 47 3.25 -5.75 3.69
CA GLN A 47 3.87 -6.77 4.52
C GLN A 47 2.82 -7.64 5.24
N ARG A 48 1.79 -7.00 5.83
CA ARG A 48 0.67 -7.72 6.47
C ARG A 48 -0.04 -8.65 5.48
N ARG A 49 -0.30 -8.17 4.26
CA ARG A 49 -0.88 -8.99 3.19
C ARG A 49 -0.01 -10.19 2.87
N HIS A 50 1.31 -10.00 2.73
CA HIS A 50 2.25 -11.09 2.47
C HIS A 50 2.29 -12.12 3.60
N ASP A 51 2.05 -11.72 4.84
CA ASP A 51 2.04 -12.60 6.01
C ASP A 51 0.73 -13.39 6.14
N LEU A 52 -0.39 -12.83 5.67
CA LEU A 52 -1.70 -13.49 5.69
C LEU A 52 -1.86 -14.56 4.61
N VAL A 53 -1.29 -14.35 3.43
CA VAL A 53 -1.44 -15.26 2.27
C VAL A 53 -1.04 -16.71 2.58
N PRO A 54 0.09 -17.02 3.25
CA PRO A 54 0.46 -18.39 3.59
C PRO A 54 -0.56 -19.08 4.49
N ASN A 55 -1.17 -18.34 5.42
CA ASN A 55 -2.19 -18.86 6.33
C ASN A 55 -3.46 -19.21 5.56
N LEU A 56 -3.87 -18.36 4.60
CA LEU A 56 -5.00 -18.63 3.73
C LEU A 56 -4.75 -19.85 2.83
N VAL A 57 -3.57 -19.93 2.21
CA VAL A 57 -3.15 -21.07 1.39
C VAL A 57 -3.15 -22.36 2.22
N ALA A 58 -2.66 -22.32 3.47
CA ALA A 58 -2.66 -23.47 4.37
C ALA A 58 -4.09 -23.92 4.74
N ALA A 59 -5.00 -22.96 4.98
CA ALA A 59 -6.41 -23.25 5.24
C ALA A 59 -7.09 -23.94 4.04
N VAL A 60 -6.88 -23.40 2.84
CA VAL A 60 -7.43 -23.98 1.60
C VAL A 60 -6.85 -25.36 1.30
N ARG A 61 -5.57 -25.57 1.56
CA ARG A 61 -4.90 -26.88 1.37
C ARG A 61 -5.49 -27.99 2.25
N GLN A 62 -6.10 -27.68 3.38
CA GLN A 62 -6.78 -28.67 4.23
C GLN A 62 -8.00 -29.30 3.53
N ALA A 63 -8.57 -28.63 2.55
CA ALA A 63 -9.59 -29.22 1.69
C ALA A 63 -8.88 -30.08 0.62
N ALA A 64 -8.83 -31.40 0.84
CA ALA A 64 -8.04 -32.38 0.09
C ALA A 64 -8.29 -32.43 -1.44
N SER A 65 -9.31 -31.75 -1.94
CA SER A 65 -9.72 -31.71 -3.35
C SER A 65 -9.37 -30.42 -4.08
N PHE A 66 -8.62 -29.50 -3.45
CA PHE A 66 -8.32 -28.21 -4.07
C PHE A 66 -7.16 -28.33 -5.10
N GLU A 67 -7.27 -27.60 -6.22
CA GLU A 67 -6.26 -27.63 -7.28
C GLU A 67 -4.90 -27.11 -6.80
N GLN A 68 -3.90 -27.98 -6.78
CA GLN A 68 -2.54 -27.64 -6.36
C GLN A 68 -1.93 -26.51 -7.19
N GLY A 69 -2.18 -26.47 -8.51
CA GLY A 69 -1.66 -25.44 -9.41
C GLY A 69 -2.13 -24.02 -9.05
N VAL A 70 -3.34 -23.88 -8.52
CA VAL A 70 -3.84 -22.57 -8.07
C VAL A 70 -3.11 -22.12 -6.79
N LEU A 71 -2.90 -23.03 -5.84
CA LEU A 71 -2.14 -22.73 -4.61
C LEU A 71 -0.67 -22.38 -4.91
N GLU A 72 -0.05 -23.06 -5.86
CA GLU A 72 1.30 -22.76 -6.32
C GLU A 72 1.39 -21.38 -6.99
N SER A 73 0.38 -21.00 -7.81
CA SER A 73 0.34 -19.68 -8.45
C SER A 73 0.28 -18.55 -7.44
N VAL A 74 -0.55 -18.66 -6.40
CA VAL A 74 -0.64 -17.69 -5.30
C VAL A 74 0.68 -17.60 -4.53
N THR A 75 1.26 -18.74 -4.20
CA THR A 75 2.53 -18.79 -3.47
C THR A 75 3.67 -18.13 -4.25
N ARG A 76 3.73 -18.37 -5.57
CA ARG A 76 4.74 -17.77 -6.47
C ARG A 76 4.52 -16.26 -6.59
N ALA A 77 3.29 -15.82 -6.86
CA ALA A 77 2.97 -14.40 -6.97
C ALA A 77 3.30 -13.63 -5.68
N ARG A 78 3.00 -14.22 -4.51
CA ARG A 78 3.42 -13.67 -3.20
C ARG A 78 4.94 -13.54 -3.09
N ALA A 79 5.70 -14.56 -3.44
CA ALA A 79 7.16 -14.55 -3.33
C ALA A 79 7.78 -13.48 -4.25
N ASP A 80 7.20 -13.27 -5.44
CA ASP A 80 7.63 -12.24 -6.38
C ASP A 80 7.33 -10.83 -5.86
N ALA A 81 6.13 -10.60 -5.34
CA ALA A 81 5.74 -9.34 -4.73
C ALA A 81 6.62 -9.00 -3.52
N GLN A 82 6.79 -9.93 -2.58
CA GLN A 82 7.63 -9.76 -1.40
C GLN A 82 9.10 -9.44 -1.75
N ARG A 83 9.65 -10.11 -2.75
CA ARG A 83 11.04 -9.87 -3.20
C ARG A 83 11.23 -8.48 -3.79
N LEU A 84 10.23 -7.94 -4.48
CA LEU A 84 10.29 -6.60 -5.05
C LEU A 84 10.09 -5.53 -3.98
N THR A 85 9.15 -5.72 -3.06
CA THR A 85 8.89 -4.78 -1.96
C THR A 85 10.08 -4.67 -0.99
N ALA A 86 10.81 -5.77 -0.76
CA ALA A 86 11.96 -5.79 0.16
C ALA A 86 13.22 -5.11 -0.39
N ARG A 87 13.25 -4.62 -1.62
CA ARG A 87 14.42 -3.95 -2.20
C ARG A 87 14.45 -2.48 -1.84
N ASP A 88 15.57 -2.01 -1.31
CA ASP A 88 15.82 -0.59 -1.15
C ASP A 88 15.77 0.12 -2.51
N GLY A 89 14.97 1.19 -2.61
CA GLY A 89 14.78 1.90 -3.87
C GLY A 89 13.96 1.11 -4.90
N ALA A 90 13.06 0.24 -4.45
CA ALA A 90 12.20 -0.55 -5.33
C ALA A 90 11.46 0.33 -6.35
N ASP A 91 11.43 -0.13 -7.60
CA ASP A 91 10.61 0.50 -8.62
C ASP A 91 9.13 0.33 -8.28
N VAL A 92 8.47 1.45 -8.00
CA VAL A 92 7.05 1.50 -7.63
C VAL A 92 6.16 0.83 -8.67
N VAL A 93 6.49 0.97 -9.97
CA VAL A 93 5.74 0.36 -11.06
C VAL A 93 5.89 -1.16 -11.03
N ALA A 94 7.10 -1.66 -10.79
CA ALA A 94 7.37 -3.10 -10.70
C ALA A 94 6.69 -3.71 -9.46
N VAL A 95 6.72 -3.03 -8.32
CA VAL A 95 5.99 -3.45 -7.09
C VAL A 95 4.49 -3.48 -7.36
N ALA A 96 3.93 -2.44 -7.96
CA ALA A 96 2.50 -2.38 -8.27
C ALA A 96 2.05 -3.51 -9.20
N ALA A 97 2.84 -3.83 -10.23
CA ALA A 97 2.55 -4.93 -11.14
C ALA A 97 2.61 -6.32 -10.46
N ALA A 98 3.55 -6.51 -9.55
CA ALA A 98 3.65 -7.76 -8.79
C ALA A 98 2.49 -7.93 -7.78
N GLU A 99 2.08 -6.85 -7.12
CA GLU A 99 0.92 -6.85 -6.22
C GLU A 99 -0.39 -7.10 -6.99
N GLU A 100 -0.54 -6.56 -8.20
CA GLU A 100 -1.68 -6.84 -9.07
C GLU A 100 -1.73 -8.33 -9.49
N SER A 101 -0.58 -8.91 -9.80
CA SER A 101 -0.47 -10.35 -10.08
C SER A 101 -0.89 -11.19 -8.87
N LEU A 102 -0.50 -10.79 -7.65
CA LEU A 102 -0.93 -11.45 -6.42
C LEU A 102 -2.44 -11.30 -6.21
N SER A 103 -3.02 -10.10 -6.40
CA SER A 103 -4.47 -9.87 -6.32
C SER A 103 -5.23 -10.77 -7.30
N THR A 104 -4.79 -10.85 -8.54
CA THR A 104 -5.40 -11.71 -9.58
C THR A 104 -5.36 -13.18 -9.17
N SER A 105 -4.23 -13.65 -8.64
CA SER A 105 -4.08 -15.04 -8.19
C SER A 105 -4.96 -15.36 -6.98
N LEU A 106 -5.10 -14.43 -6.03
CA LEU A 106 -5.98 -14.56 -4.87
C LEU A 106 -7.45 -14.60 -5.29
N THR A 107 -7.88 -13.69 -6.16
CA THR A 107 -9.25 -13.65 -6.68
C THR A 107 -9.62 -14.97 -7.39
N ARG A 108 -8.68 -15.52 -8.17
CA ARG A 108 -8.90 -16.82 -8.82
C ARG A 108 -9.02 -17.94 -7.81
N MET A 109 -8.18 -17.95 -6.76
CA MET A 109 -8.25 -18.95 -5.69
C MET A 109 -9.58 -18.85 -4.93
N GLU A 110 -10.03 -17.63 -4.60
CA GLU A 110 -11.30 -17.41 -3.90
C GLU A 110 -12.51 -17.84 -4.74
N ALA A 111 -12.53 -17.47 -6.03
CA ALA A 111 -13.61 -17.89 -6.94
C ALA A 111 -13.69 -19.43 -7.07
N LEU A 112 -12.54 -20.10 -7.06
CA LEU A 112 -12.50 -21.56 -7.06
C LEU A 112 -12.94 -22.12 -5.71
N ALA A 113 -12.51 -21.52 -4.60
CA ALA A 113 -12.89 -21.94 -3.24
C ALA A 113 -14.40 -21.86 -2.99
N GLU A 114 -15.11 -20.97 -3.69
CA GLU A 114 -16.57 -20.89 -3.62
C GLU A 114 -17.27 -22.16 -4.11
N GLN A 115 -16.64 -22.93 -4.98
CA GLN A 115 -17.14 -24.21 -5.49
C GLN A 115 -16.88 -25.39 -4.52
N TYR A 116 -16.09 -25.17 -3.46
CA TYR A 116 -15.69 -26.18 -2.48
C TYR A 116 -16.24 -25.86 -1.07
N PRO A 117 -17.44 -26.34 -0.71
CA PRO A 117 -18.03 -26.06 0.61
C PRO A 117 -17.14 -26.42 1.78
N GLN A 118 -16.31 -27.45 1.63
CA GLN A 118 -15.34 -27.89 2.63
C GLN A 118 -14.26 -26.86 2.95
N VAL A 119 -13.92 -25.96 2.02
CA VAL A 119 -12.98 -24.84 2.25
C VAL A 119 -13.61 -23.84 3.20
N LYS A 120 -14.88 -23.50 2.97
CA LYS A 120 -15.63 -22.58 3.84
C LYS A 120 -15.81 -23.12 5.26
N ALA A 121 -15.84 -24.44 5.41
CA ALA A 121 -15.94 -25.11 6.71
C ALA A 121 -14.61 -25.12 7.50
N VAL A 122 -13.49 -24.77 6.85
CA VAL A 122 -12.18 -24.69 7.53
C VAL A 122 -12.19 -23.52 8.51
N ARG A 123 -11.87 -23.85 9.77
CA ARG A 123 -11.85 -22.86 10.84
C ARG A 123 -10.85 -21.73 10.51
N GLY A 124 -11.32 -20.49 10.52
CA GLY A 124 -10.50 -19.30 10.28
C GLY A 124 -10.40 -18.86 8.82
N TYR A 125 -10.91 -19.63 7.87
CA TYR A 125 -10.88 -19.26 6.45
C TYR A 125 -11.56 -17.90 6.20
N ASP A 126 -12.80 -17.73 6.68
CA ASP A 126 -13.56 -16.49 6.49
C ASP A 126 -12.90 -15.29 7.19
N ALA A 127 -12.31 -15.51 8.36
CA ALA A 127 -11.58 -14.47 9.08
C ALA A 127 -10.33 -13.99 8.30
N LEU A 128 -9.54 -14.93 7.76
CA LEU A 128 -8.36 -14.63 6.95
C LEU A 128 -8.73 -13.90 5.65
N ARG A 129 -9.81 -14.33 4.99
CA ARG A 129 -10.35 -13.68 3.79
C ARG A 129 -10.78 -12.24 4.07
N SER A 130 -11.53 -12.03 5.17
CA SER A 130 -11.96 -10.68 5.59
C SER A 130 -10.75 -9.79 5.91
N GLU A 131 -9.75 -10.32 6.60
CA GLU A 131 -8.54 -9.56 6.94
C GLU A 131 -7.72 -9.19 5.70
N LEU A 132 -7.65 -10.06 4.68
CA LEU A 132 -7.03 -9.76 3.40
C LEU A 132 -7.79 -8.66 2.64
N ALA A 133 -9.12 -8.71 2.61
CA ALA A 133 -9.96 -7.68 2.00
C ALA A 133 -9.77 -6.32 2.69
N ASP A 134 -9.75 -6.28 4.02
CA ASP A 134 -9.46 -5.07 4.80
C ASP A 134 -8.07 -4.50 4.48
N THR A 135 -7.07 -5.35 4.30
CA THR A 135 -5.70 -4.95 3.92
C THR A 135 -5.69 -4.32 2.53
N GLU A 136 -6.42 -4.90 1.58
CA GLU A 136 -6.53 -4.39 0.20
C GLU A 136 -7.21 -3.01 0.16
N ASP A 137 -8.29 -2.82 0.92
CA ASP A 137 -8.97 -1.53 1.06
C ASP A 137 -8.05 -0.46 1.66
N ARG A 138 -7.24 -0.81 2.66
CA ARG A 138 -6.26 0.11 3.27
C ARG A 138 -5.15 0.49 2.30
N ILE A 139 -4.63 -0.47 1.53
CA ILE A 139 -3.63 -0.21 0.48
C ILE A 139 -4.24 0.74 -0.58
N ALA A 140 -5.47 0.48 -1.02
CA ALA A 140 -6.16 1.33 -1.99
C ALA A 140 -6.42 2.74 -1.45
N ALA A 141 -6.78 2.87 -0.16
CA ALA A 141 -6.96 4.17 0.49
C ALA A 141 -5.64 4.94 0.60
N ALA A 142 -4.55 4.28 1.02
CA ALA A 142 -3.23 4.90 1.14
C ALA A 142 -2.69 5.38 -0.23
N ARG A 143 -2.92 4.60 -1.30
CA ARG A 143 -2.56 4.99 -2.67
C ARG A 143 -3.31 6.23 -3.18
N ARG A 144 -4.53 6.50 -2.72
CA ARG A 144 -5.29 7.70 -3.11
C ARG A 144 -4.74 8.99 -2.50
N LEU A 145 -4.00 8.89 -1.40
CA LEU A 145 -3.37 10.03 -0.72
C LEU A 145 -2.03 10.43 -1.36
N TYR A 146 -1.50 9.59 -2.23
CA TYR A 146 -0.27 9.80 -3.02
C TYR A 146 -0.60 10.38 -4.40
#